data_c3010dcbf24db0c0c2434dd462efcc5f
#
_entry.id   c3010dcbf24db0c0c2434dd462efcc5f
#
_cell.length_a   1.000
_cell.length_b   1.000
_cell.length_c   1.000
_cell.angle_alpha   90.00
_cell.angle_beta   90.00
_cell.angle_gamma   90.00
#
_symmetry.space_group_name_H-M   'P 1'
#
loop_
_entity.id
_entity.type
_entity.pdbx_description
1 polymer ?
#
loop_
_entity_poly.entity_id
_entity_poly.type
_entity_poly.pdbx_seq_one_letter_code
_entity_poly.pdbx_strand_id
1 'polypeptide(L)'
;MTKPIISIIMGSKSDWATMQKTAEVLDRFGVVYEKKVVSAHRTPDLMFKHSEEARSRGIKVIIAGAGGAAHLPGMVAAKTTLPVIGVPVATMAIGEAGATNAALFALRLLSVEDQAIATALADFVEEQGKIAEESSNELI
;
A
#
# COMPACT_ATOMS: atom_id res chain seq x y z
N MET A 1 -22.25 -0.94 2.68
CA MET A 1 -20.95 -0.90 1.98
C MET A 1 -19.84 -0.72 3.00
N THR A 2 -18.85 -1.54 2.95
CA THR A 2 -17.67 -1.42 3.82
C THR A 2 -16.87 -0.18 3.40
N LYS A 3 -16.48 0.66 4.37
CA LYS A 3 -15.68 1.86 4.11
C LYS A 3 -14.22 1.47 3.81
N PRO A 4 -13.48 2.24 3.01
CA PRO A 4 -12.07 1.98 2.78
C PRO A 4 -11.27 2.13 4.07
N ILE A 5 -10.36 1.18 4.31
CA ILE A 5 -9.44 1.18 5.46
C ILE A 5 -7.98 1.42 5.03
N ILE A 6 -7.70 1.33 3.74
CA ILE A 6 -6.40 1.67 3.14
C ILE A 6 -6.59 2.80 2.13
N SER A 7 -5.67 3.76 2.13
CA SER A 7 -5.60 4.81 1.12
C SER A 7 -4.34 4.63 0.28
N ILE A 8 -4.51 4.38 -1.02
CA ILE A 8 -3.42 4.36 -2.00
C ILE A 8 -3.34 5.75 -2.62
N ILE A 9 -2.24 6.45 -2.40
CA ILE A 9 -2.01 7.77 -2.99
C ILE A 9 -0.76 7.77 -3.86
N MET A 10 -0.75 8.62 -4.86
CA MET A 10 0.36 8.76 -5.80
C MET A 10 0.51 10.20 -6.27
N GLY A 11 1.73 10.60 -6.60
CA GLY A 11 2.05 11.96 -7.01
C GLY A 11 1.56 12.32 -8.42
N SER A 12 1.36 11.33 -9.28
CA SER A 12 0.93 11.49 -10.66
C SER A 12 0.12 10.28 -11.15
N LYS A 13 -0.73 10.51 -12.16
CA LYS A 13 -1.42 9.41 -12.86
C LYS A 13 -0.43 8.40 -13.48
N SER A 14 0.77 8.83 -13.88
CA SER A 14 1.81 7.95 -14.42
C SER A 14 2.30 6.91 -13.41
N ASP A 15 2.19 7.18 -12.11
CA ASP A 15 2.58 6.24 -11.07
C ASP A 15 1.59 5.08 -10.92
N TRP A 16 0.39 5.20 -11.53
CA TRP A 16 -0.65 4.18 -11.41
C TRP A 16 -0.22 2.84 -12.00
N ALA A 17 0.56 2.80 -13.06
CA ALA A 17 1.08 1.56 -13.63
C ALA A 17 1.84 0.71 -12.59
N THR A 18 2.54 1.36 -11.65
CA THR A 18 3.21 0.71 -10.52
C THR A 18 2.24 0.48 -9.36
N MET A 19 1.48 1.51 -8.95
CA MET A 19 0.64 1.45 -7.75
C MET A 19 -0.58 0.54 -7.90
N GLN A 20 -1.01 0.22 -9.12
CA GLN A 20 -2.06 -0.77 -9.36
C GLN A 20 -1.70 -2.16 -8.82
N LYS A 21 -0.40 -2.50 -8.69
CA LYS A 21 0.02 -3.77 -8.07
C LYS A 21 -0.36 -3.85 -6.58
N THR A 22 -0.34 -2.72 -5.89
CA THR A 22 -0.91 -2.64 -4.55
C THR A 22 -2.41 -2.94 -4.55
N ALA A 23 -3.15 -2.33 -5.48
CA ALA A 23 -4.59 -2.53 -5.62
C ALA A 23 -4.94 -4.00 -5.93
N GLU A 24 -4.23 -4.63 -6.88
CA GLU A 24 -4.42 -6.05 -7.24
C GLU A 24 -4.27 -6.98 -6.03
N VAL A 25 -3.27 -6.74 -5.17
CA VAL A 25 -3.09 -7.52 -3.94
C VAL A 25 -4.24 -7.29 -2.96
N LEU A 26 -4.63 -6.03 -2.73
CA LEU A 26 -5.73 -5.72 -1.81
C LEU A 26 -7.06 -6.30 -2.30
N ASP A 27 -7.33 -6.28 -3.61
CA ASP A 27 -8.49 -6.90 -4.23
C ASP A 27 -8.52 -8.42 -3.97
N ARG A 28 -7.37 -9.09 -4.12
CA ARG A 28 -7.23 -10.53 -3.82
C ARG A 28 -7.60 -10.86 -2.37
N PHE A 29 -7.29 -9.98 -1.43
CA PHE A 29 -7.59 -10.16 0.00
C PHE A 29 -8.96 -9.59 0.39
N GLY A 30 -9.73 -9.05 -0.53
CA GLY A 30 -11.04 -8.46 -0.26
C GLY A 30 -11.00 -7.21 0.63
N VAL A 31 -9.86 -6.53 0.67
CA VAL A 31 -9.67 -5.32 1.49
C VAL A 31 -10.11 -4.08 0.71
N VAL A 32 -11.08 -3.34 1.26
CA VAL A 32 -11.58 -2.12 0.62
C VAL A 32 -10.60 -0.97 0.81
N TYR A 33 -10.25 -0.33 -0.29
CA TYR A 33 -9.31 0.79 -0.34
C TYR A 33 -9.87 1.95 -1.17
N GLU A 34 -9.34 3.14 -0.95
CA GLU A 34 -9.47 4.27 -1.87
C GLU A 34 -8.16 4.47 -2.65
N LYS A 35 -8.24 5.10 -3.83
CA LYS A 35 -7.07 5.48 -4.62
C LYS A 35 -7.21 6.92 -5.10
N LYS A 36 -6.11 7.70 -5.00
CA LYS A 36 -6.14 9.12 -5.31
C LYS A 36 -4.78 9.64 -5.80
N VAL A 37 -4.82 10.53 -6.78
CA VAL A 37 -3.65 11.33 -7.15
C VAL A 37 -3.59 12.54 -6.21
N VAL A 38 -2.49 12.66 -5.48
CA VAL A 38 -2.24 13.72 -4.51
C VAL A 38 -0.77 14.13 -4.63
N SER A 39 -0.50 15.29 -5.23
CA SER A 39 0.88 15.71 -5.50
C SER A 39 1.43 16.59 -4.38
N ALA A 40 2.59 16.19 -3.82
CA ALA A 40 3.29 17.01 -2.82
C ALA A 40 3.65 18.40 -3.34
N HIS A 41 4.01 18.52 -4.63
CA HIS A 41 4.49 19.78 -5.20
C HIS A 41 3.40 20.57 -5.92
N ARG A 42 2.41 19.91 -6.54
CA ARG A 42 1.37 20.56 -7.35
C ARG A 42 0.09 20.84 -6.58
N THR A 43 -0.21 20.02 -5.57
CA THR A 43 -1.44 20.13 -4.75
C THR A 43 -1.12 19.93 -3.26
N PRO A 44 -0.21 20.73 -2.66
CA PRO A 44 0.22 20.54 -1.28
C PRO A 44 -0.94 20.65 -0.28
N ASP A 45 -1.86 21.59 -0.46
CA ASP A 45 -3.00 21.76 0.44
C ASP A 45 -3.95 20.57 0.39
N LEU A 46 -4.18 20.01 -0.80
CA LEU A 46 -4.96 18.77 -0.96
C LEU A 46 -4.28 17.60 -0.25
N MET A 47 -2.95 17.52 -0.35
CA MET A 47 -2.16 16.48 0.31
C MET A 47 -2.27 16.59 1.84
N PHE A 48 -2.11 17.78 2.41
CA PHE A 48 -2.23 18.02 3.84
C PHE A 48 -3.63 17.66 4.33
N LYS A 49 -4.65 18.20 3.70
CA LYS A 49 -6.05 17.89 4.03
C LYS A 49 -6.34 16.38 3.98
N HIS A 50 -5.88 15.71 2.91
CA HIS A 50 -6.05 14.25 2.77
C HIS A 50 -5.43 13.49 3.94
N SER A 51 -4.21 13.87 4.34
CA SER A 51 -3.45 13.23 5.42
C SER A 51 -4.08 13.46 6.80
N GLU A 52 -4.48 14.69 7.09
CA GLU A 52 -5.08 15.09 8.37
C GLU A 52 -6.46 14.44 8.58
N GLU A 53 -7.28 14.35 7.52
CA GLU A 53 -8.63 13.79 7.57
C GLU A 53 -8.66 12.25 7.44
N ALA A 54 -7.57 11.59 7.06
CA ALA A 54 -7.55 10.16 6.78
C ALA A 54 -8.08 9.31 7.93
N ARG A 55 -7.63 9.57 9.16
CA ARG A 55 -8.08 8.83 10.35
C ARG A 55 -9.57 8.99 10.61
N SER A 56 -10.12 10.18 10.49
CA SER A 56 -11.55 10.45 10.73
C SER A 56 -12.44 9.80 9.66
N ARG A 57 -11.93 9.59 8.44
CA ARG A 57 -12.61 8.84 7.39
C ARG A 57 -12.57 7.32 7.57
N GLY A 58 -11.81 6.82 8.56
CA GLY A 58 -11.69 5.40 8.84
C GLY A 58 -10.48 4.72 8.19
N ILE A 59 -9.59 5.49 7.54
CA ILE A 59 -8.32 4.95 7.01
C ILE A 59 -7.43 4.53 8.17
N LYS A 60 -6.79 3.37 8.03
CA LYS A 60 -5.86 2.81 9.02
C LYS A 60 -4.41 2.83 8.53
N VAL A 61 -4.19 2.72 7.22
CA VAL A 61 -2.86 2.73 6.60
C VAL A 61 -2.90 3.55 5.30
N ILE A 62 -1.87 4.35 5.05
CA ILE A 62 -1.67 5.05 3.79
C ILE A 62 -0.48 4.42 3.07
N ILE A 63 -0.67 4.06 1.80
CA ILE A 63 0.40 3.58 0.91
C ILE A 63 0.63 4.68 -0.13
N ALA A 64 1.80 5.30 -0.10
CA ALA A 64 2.12 6.48 -0.87
C ALA A 64 3.24 6.19 -1.88
N GLY A 65 2.93 6.27 -3.17
CA GLY A 65 3.87 6.10 -4.27
C GLY A 65 4.30 7.43 -4.88
N ALA A 66 5.59 7.64 -5.06
CA ALA A 66 6.12 8.80 -5.74
C ALA A 66 7.41 8.47 -6.49
N GLY A 67 7.51 8.92 -7.73
CA GLY A 67 8.74 8.88 -8.50
C GLY A 67 9.68 10.06 -8.21
N GLY A 68 10.86 10.06 -8.81
CA GLY A 68 11.81 11.14 -8.69
C GLY A 68 12.28 11.38 -7.26
N ALA A 69 12.12 12.60 -6.76
CA ALA A 69 12.55 12.99 -5.40
C ALA A 69 11.75 12.34 -4.27
N ALA A 70 10.64 11.67 -4.57
CA ALA A 70 9.85 10.86 -3.64
C ALA A 70 9.44 11.56 -2.33
N HIS A 71 9.09 12.85 -2.39
CA HIS A 71 8.73 13.64 -1.19
C HIS A 71 7.38 13.27 -0.58
N LEU A 72 6.45 12.74 -1.39
CA LEU A 72 5.06 12.51 -0.98
C LEU A 72 4.92 11.68 0.30
N PRO A 73 5.54 10.51 0.46
CA PRO A 73 5.35 9.69 1.67
C PRO A 73 5.79 10.40 2.95
N GLY A 74 6.96 11.05 2.91
CA GLY A 74 7.50 11.77 4.07
C GLY A 74 6.63 12.97 4.48
N MET A 75 6.15 13.74 3.51
CA MET A 75 5.26 14.89 3.76
C MET A 75 3.90 14.45 4.30
N VAL A 76 3.35 13.34 3.79
CA VAL A 76 2.11 12.73 4.30
C VAL A 76 2.30 12.23 5.73
N ALA A 77 3.40 11.52 6.00
CA ALA A 77 3.71 11.02 7.35
C ALA A 77 3.85 12.15 8.38
N ALA A 78 4.35 13.31 7.99
CA ALA A 78 4.44 14.49 8.85
C ALA A 78 3.08 15.10 9.23
N LYS A 79 2.00 14.73 8.52
CA LYS A 79 0.64 15.28 8.67
C LYS A 79 -0.41 14.29 9.17
N THR A 80 -0.01 13.08 9.53
CA THR A 80 -0.91 12.07 10.08
C THR A 80 -0.21 11.22 11.13
N THR A 81 -0.99 10.66 12.05
CA THR A 81 -0.50 9.66 13.00
C THR A 81 -0.73 8.23 12.51
N LEU A 82 -1.26 8.06 11.30
CA LEU A 82 -1.43 6.75 10.68
C LEU A 82 -0.09 6.22 10.16
N PRO A 83 0.10 4.90 10.10
CA PRO A 83 1.21 4.31 9.37
C PRO A 83 1.20 4.74 7.91
N VAL A 84 2.35 5.20 7.40
CA VAL A 84 2.56 5.55 5.99
C VAL A 84 3.65 4.67 5.41
N ILE A 85 3.30 3.91 4.38
CA ILE A 85 4.21 3.02 3.67
C ILE A 85 4.61 3.71 2.37
N GLY A 86 5.87 4.04 2.23
CA GLY A 86 6.41 4.70 1.04
C GLY A 86 6.85 3.71 -0.05
N VAL A 87 6.62 4.09 -1.28
CA VAL A 87 7.13 3.42 -2.49
C VAL A 87 7.78 4.51 -3.36
N PRO A 88 9.11 4.66 -3.35
CA PRO A 88 10.19 3.86 -2.76
C PRO A 88 10.65 4.31 -1.37
N VAL A 89 10.06 5.33 -0.76
CA VAL A 89 10.58 5.90 0.50
C VAL A 89 10.26 5.01 1.68
N ALA A 90 11.22 4.92 2.57
CA ALA A 90 11.17 4.34 3.89
C ALA A 90 11.27 2.83 3.99
N THR A 91 11.32 2.05 2.95
CA THR A 91 11.63 0.63 3.15
C THR A 91 11.19 -0.30 2.01
N MET A 92 10.35 0.17 1.10
CA MET A 92 9.95 -0.63 -0.04
C MET A 92 10.66 -0.16 -1.31
N ALA A 93 11.14 -1.09 -2.11
CA ALA A 93 11.76 -0.76 -3.41
C ALA A 93 10.75 -0.08 -4.34
N ILE A 94 11.26 0.75 -5.26
CA ILE A 94 10.43 1.27 -6.35
C ILE A 94 10.06 0.14 -7.32
N GLY A 95 8.88 0.23 -7.92
CA GLY A 95 8.41 -0.71 -8.92
C GLY A 95 7.32 -1.63 -8.42
N GLU A 96 6.91 -2.57 -9.27
CA GLU A 96 5.77 -3.46 -9.01
C GLU A 96 5.99 -4.36 -7.78
N ALA A 97 7.19 -4.88 -7.61
CA ALA A 97 7.52 -5.71 -6.44
C ALA A 97 7.42 -4.92 -5.13
N GLY A 98 7.91 -3.69 -5.10
CA GLY A 98 7.79 -2.82 -3.94
C GLY A 98 6.35 -2.45 -3.62
N ALA A 99 5.52 -2.16 -4.65
CA ALA A 99 4.11 -1.89 -4.49
C ALA A 99 3.34 -3.10 -3.93
N THR A 100 3.64 -4.29 -4.43
CA THR A 100 3.09 -5.56 -3.92
C THR A 100 3.46 -5.78 -2.45
N ASN A 101 4.74 -5.64 -2.12
CA ASN A 101 5.23 -5.80 -0.75
C ASN A 101 4.67 -4.75 0.21
N ALA A 102 4.42 -3.53 -0.24
CA ALA A 102 3.76 -2.50 0.57
C ALA A 102 2.33 -2.91 0.96
N ALA A 103 1.57 -3.50 0.02
CA ALA A 103 0.24 -4.04 0.32
C ALA A 103 0.30 -5.20 1.32
N LEU A 104 1.20 -6.15 1.11
CA LEU A 104 1.38 -7.29 2.03
C LEU A 104 1.82 -6.84 3.42
N PHE A 105 2.65 -5.81 3.52
CA PHE A 105 3.04 -5.24 4.81
C PHE A 105 1.87 -4.55 5.51
N ALA A 106 1.04 -3.79 4.78
CA ALA A 106 -0.19 -3.21 5.32
C ALA A 106 -1.13 -4.29 5.86
N LEU A 107 -1.29 -5.41 5.12
CA LEU A 107 -2.10 -6.54 5.57
C LEU A 107 -1.54 -7.18 6.85
N ARG A 108 -0.20 -7.30 6.98
CA ARG A 108 0.43 -7.77 8.23
C ARG A 108 0.12 -6.87 9.41
N LEU A 109 0.15 -5.55 9.23
CA LEU A 109 -0.21 -4.60 10.29
C LEU A 109 -1.69 -4.75 10.72
N LEU A 110 -2.59 -4.96 9.76
CA LEU A 110 -4.02 -5.12 10.04
C LEU A 110 -4.34 -6.48 10.66
N SER A 111 -3.59 -7.52 10.32
CA SER A 111 -3.82 -8.90 10.80
C SER A 111 -3.59 -9.06 12.30
N VAL A 112 -2.95 -8.11 12.95
CA VAL A 112 -2.76 -8.13 14.43
C VAL A 112 -4.11 -8.10 15.17
N GLU A 113 -5.11 -7.43 14.60
CA GLU A 113 -6.44 -7.28 15.22
C GLU A 113 -7.59 -7.87 14.38
N ASP A 114 -7.29 -8.36 13.17
CA ASP A 114 -8.29 -8.91 12.23
C ASP A 114 -7.95 -10.35 11.87
N GLN A 115 -8.69 -11.29 12.46
CA GLN A 115 -8.47 -12.72 12.27
C GLN A 115 -8.74 -13.17 10.83
N ALA A 116 -9.67 -12.55 10.11
CA ALA A 116 -9.94 -12.91 8.72
C ALA A 116 -8.75 -12.56 7.82
N ILE A 117 -8.15 -11.39 8.03
CA ILE A 117 -6.93 -10.97 7.33
C ILE A 117 -5.76 -11.88 7.72
N ALA A 118 -5.61 -12.23 8.99
CA ALA A 118 -4.56 -13.14 9.46
C ALA A 118 -4.63 -14.51 8.77
N THR A 119 -5.83 -15.09 8.66
CA THR A 119 -6.04 -16.37 7.98
C THR A 119 -5.71 -16.28 6.49
N ALA A 120 -6.25 -15.28 5.79
CA ALA A 120 -5.98 -15.10 4.37
C ALA A 120 -4.48 -14.86 4.07
N LEU A 121 -3.78 -14.18 4.97
CA LEU A 121 -2.34 -13.95 4.85
C LEU A 121 -1.53 -15.24 5.06
N ALA A 122 -1.95 -16.10 6.00
CA ALA A 122 -1.32 -17.40 6.22
C ALA A 122 -1.47 -18.30 4.98
N ASP A 123 -2.67 -18.38 4.41
CA ASP A 123 -2.95 -19.14 3.18
C ASP A 123 -2.09 -18.64 2.01
N PHE A 124 -1.97 -17.32 1.88
CA PHE A 124 -1.11 -16.69 0.86
C PHE A 124 0.36 -17.09 1.04
N VAL A 125 0.89 -17.04 2.26
CA VAL A 125 2.29 -17.39 2.55
C VAL A 125 2.54 -18.87 2.22
N GLU A 126 1.62 -19.76 2.58
CA GLU A 126 1.73 -21.19 2.25
C GLU A 126 1.73 -21.43 0.72
N GLU A 127 0.83 -20.75 -0.02
CA GLU A 127 0.79 -20.82 -1.48
C GLU A 127 2.11 -20.35 -2.11
N GLN A 128 2.66 -19.24 -1.64
CA GLN A 128 3.94 -18.72 -2.16
C GLN A 128 5.11 -19.66 -1.81
N GLY A 129 5.06 -20.30 -0.65
CA GLY A 129 6.03 -21.36 -0.28
C GLY A 129 6.01 -22.52 -1.25
N LYS A 130 4.84 -23.07 -1.59
CA LYS A 130 4.67 -24.14 -2.56
C LYS A 130 5.21 -23.77 -3.95
N ILE A 131 4.87 -22.57 -4.43
CA ILE A 131 5.38 -22.05 -5.72
C ILE A 131 6.91 -21.98 -5.70
N ALA A 132 7.52 -21.50 -4.62
CA ALA A 132 8.98 -21.43 -4.49
C ALA A 132 9.63 -22.81 -4.48
N GLU A 133 9.05 -23.78 -3.77
CA GLU A 133 9.54 -25.17 -3.76
C GLU A 133 9.45 -25.82 -5.15
N GLU A 134 8.31 -25.67 -5.81
CA GLU A 134 8.06 -26.22 -7.15
C GLU A 134 9.02 -25.61 -8.20
N SER A 135 9.34 -24.32 -8.09
CA SER A 135 10.26 -23.64 -9.00
C SER A 135 11.67 -24.24 -9.00
N SER A 136 12.06 -24.92 -7.92
CA SER A 136 13.34 -25.63 -7.86
C SER A 136 13.44 -26.78 -8.88
N ASN A 137 12.31 -27.34 -9.30
CA ASN A 137 12.26 -28.41 -10.30
C ASN A 137 12.43 -27.88 -11.74
N GLU A 138 12.35 -26.55 -11.92
CA GLU A 138 12.53 -25.88 -13.21
C GLU A 138 13.97 -25.45 -13.47
N LEU A 139 14.85 -25.59 -12.48
CA LEU A 139 16.29 -25.31 -12.61
C LEU A 139 16.95 -26.47 -13.35
N ILE A 140 17.20 -26.31 -14.65
CA ILE A 140 17.88 -27.26 -15.53
C ILE A 140 19.36 -26.91 -15.64
#